data_fc509133b730909aeaaaee13ee03c7f2
#
_entry.id   fc509133b730909aeaaaee13ee03c7f2
#
_cell.length_a   1.000
_cell.length_b   1.000
_cell.length_c   1.000
_cell.angle_alpha   90.00
_cell.angle_beta   90.00
_cell.angle_gamma   90.00
#
_symmetry.space_group_name_H-M   'P 1'
#
loop_
_entity.id
_entity.type
_entity.pdbx_description
1 polymer ?
#
loop_
_entity_poly.entity_id
_entity_poly.type
_entity_poly.pdbx_seq_one_letter_code
_entity_poly.pdbx_strand_id
1 'polypeptide(L)'
;MTFIDGHVHTPYCPHGTAAPMEEYVKAAERKGIKVLVFTEHAPLPDGFTDPVPEKDSAMKRKDVAAYLAEGARLRKEYAGRVDVRCGFEVDYIEGFEEETLRFLEEYPEAAAHSILSVHFVKTGTGWFCIDYSADSFAEKAGESSVEKLYEAYGRAMDKAAGRPFGELNPPVLGHINLIHKFRKRIRPETNPINWTGILEKAAANGYVLDFNYAGLRKPDYGETYPEPWMVAEAERLGLKLQTGSDAHAPEDVGRGYTR
;
A
#
# COMPACT_ATOMS: atom_id res chain seq x y z
N MET A 1 -19.39 -1.96 -15.34
CA MET A 1 -18.45 -1.55 -14.30
C MET A 1 -17.12 -1.22 -14.95
N THR A 2 -16.46 -0.14 -14.56
CA THR A 2 -15.13 0.21 -15.05
C THR A 2 -14.12 -0.60 -14.24
N PHE A 3 -13.32 -1.46 -14.92
CA PHE A 3 -12.28 -2.22 -14.24
C PHE A 3 -11.08 -1.31 -13.96
N ILE A 4 -10.72 -1.22 -12.68
CA ILE A 4 -9.60 -0.42 -12.17
C ILE A 4 -8.57 -1.37 -11.57
N ASP A 5 -7.29 -1.12 -11.86
CA ASP A 5 -6.17 -1.60 -11.05
C ASP A 5 -5.50 -0.39 -10.42
N GLY A 6 -5.81 -0.17 -9.17
CA GLY A 6 -5.45 1.03 -8.43
C GLY A 6 -4.19 0.90 -7.58
N HIS A 7 -3.51 -0.27 -7.63
CA HIS A 7 -2.30 -0.53 -6.86
C HIS A 7 -1.32 -1.35 -7.70
N VAL A 8 -0.36 -0.67 -8.33
CA VAL A 8 0.63 -1.29 -9.23
C VAL A 8 1.99 -0.63 -9.07
N HIS A 9 3.02 -1.45 -8.88
CA HIS A 9 4.42 -1.03 -8.82
C HIS A 9 5.07 -1.01 -10.21
N THR A 10 6.33 -0.60 -10.28
CA THR A 10 7.04 -0.29 -11.52
C THR A 10 8.49 -0.75 -11.45
N PRO A 11 9.30 -0.65 -12.52
CA PRO A 11 10.74 -0.94 -12.42
C PRO A 11 11.53 0.04 -11.53
N TYR A 12 10.89 1.07 -11.00
CA TYR A 12 11.50 1.94 -9.98
C TYR A 12 11.43 1.34 -8.58
N CYS A 13 10.62 0.28 -8.39
CA CYS A 13 10.61 -0.52 -7.17
C CYS A 13 11.87 -1.37 -7.10
N PRO A 14 12.71 -1.23 -6.06
CA PRO A 14 13.97 -1.98 -5.99
C PRO A 14 13.79 -3.50 -5.91
N HIS A 15 12.66 -3.95 -5.40
CA HIS A 15 12.31 -5.39 -5.30
C HIS A 15 11.27 -5.85 -6.34
N GLY A 16 10.96 -5.00 -7.33
CA GLY A 16 10.12 -5.34 -8.48
C GLY A 16 10.92 -5.96 -9.63
N THR A 17 10.27 -6.08 -10.80
CA THR A 17 10.93 -6.52 -12.03
C THR A 17 11.46 -5.33 -12.83
N ALA A 18 12.48 -5.56 -13.66
CA ALA A 18 13.03 -4.54 -14.56
C ALA A 18 12.16 -4.31 -15.82
N ALA A 19 10.94 -4.87 -15.88
CA ALA A 19 10.05 -4.71 -17.01
C ALA A 19 9.61 -3.24 -17.17
N PRO A 20 9.69 -2.65 -18.38
CA PRO A 20 9.27 -1.27 -18.61
C PRO A 20 7.83 -1.02 -18.15
N MET A 21 7.54 0.19 -17.62
CA MET A 21 6.18 0.58 -17.22
C MET A 21 5.13 0.35 -18.31
N GLU A 22 5.53 0.51 -19.58
CA GLU A 22 4.66 0.27 -20.72
C GLU A 22 4.12 -1.16 -20.79
N GLU A 23 4.89 -2.17 -20.37
CA GLU A 23 4.43 -3.57 -20.37
C GLU A 23 3.29 -3.80 -19.36
N TYR A 24 3.27 -3.07 -18.26
CA TYR A 24 2.15 -3.08 -17.32
C TYR A 24 0.89 -2.45 -17.93
N VAL A 25 1.04 -1.35 -18.68
CA VAL A 25 -0.09 -0.72 -19.39
C VAL A 25 -0.63 -1.66 -20.47
N LYS A 26 0.24 -2.31 -21.25
CA LYS A 26 -0.15 -3.33 -22.25
C LYS A 26 -0.86 -4.51 -21.58
N ALA A 27 -0.40 -4.94 -20.41
CA ALA A 27 -1.07 -6.01 -19.66
C ALA A 27 -2.47 -5.58 -19.19
N ALA A 28 -2.63 -4.35 -18.70
CA ALA A 28 -3.91 -3.77 -18.34
C ALA A 28 -4.86 -3.72 -19.54
N GLU A 29 -4.40 -3.24 -20.69
CA GLU A 29 -5.17 -3.17 -21.95
C GLU A 29 -5.65 -4.56 -22.38
N ARG A 30 -4.76 -5.56 -22.42
CA ARG A 30 -5.10 -6.96 -22.76
C ARG A 30 -6.15 -7.56 -21.83
N LYS A 31 -6.12 -7.20 -20.55
CA LYS A 31 -7.08 -7.67 -19.53
C LYS A 31 -8.35 -6.83 -19.45
N GLY A 32 -8.49 -5.78 -20.27
CA GLY A 32 -9.66 -4.90 -20.33
C GLY A 32 -9.78 -3.95 -19.12
N ILE A 33 -8.68 -3.74 -18.38
CA ILE A 33 -8.58 -2.75 -17.31
C ILE A 33 -8.60 -1.37 -17.95
N LYS A 34 -9.48 -0.50 -17.48
CA LYS A 34 -9.70 0.83 -18.05
C LYS A 34 -8.95 1.94 -17.32
N VAL A 35 -8.65 1.74 -16.06
CA VAL A 35 -7.87 2.65 -15.25
C VAL A 35 -6.73 1.87 -14.60
N LEU A 36 -5.51 2.29 -14.84
CA LEU A 36 -4.31 1.75 -14.21
C LEU A 36 -3.63 2.86 -13.41
N VAL A 37 -3.47 2.65 -12.11
CA VAL A 37 -2.78 3.60 -11.24
C VAL A 37 -1.45 2.99 -10.82
N PHE A 38 -0.36 3.58 -11.28
CA PHE A 38 0.94 3.29 -10.73
C PHE A 38 1.06 3.98 -9.36
N THR A 39 1.37 3.21 -8.35
CA THR A 39 1.51 3.64 -6.96
C THR A 39 2.83 3.11 -6.41
N GLU A 40 3.94 3.57 -6.99
CA GLU A 40 5.26 3.13 -6.56
C GLU A 40 5.55 3.54 -5.12
N HIS A 41 6.29 2.71 -4.38
CA HIS A 41 6.72 3.05 -3.03
C HIS A 41 7.40 4.42 -3.01
N ALA A 42 6.78 5.38 -2.30
CA ALA A 42 7.33 6.72 -2.15
C ALA A 42 8.71 6.67 -1.50
N PRO A 43 9.63 7.58 -1.85
CA PRO A 43 10.87 7.72 -1.10
C PRO A 43 10.60 7.84 0.39
N LEU A 44 11.35 7.08 1.19
CA LEU A 44 11.25 7.17 2.65
C LEU A 44 11.60 8.58 3.12
N PRO A 45 10.96 9.08 4.19
CA PRO A 45 11.18 10.44 4.67
C PRO A 45 12.62 10.66 5.15
N ASP A 46 13.10 11.88 5.01
CA ASP A 46 14.44 12.27 5.42
C ASP A 46 14.66 11.97 6.92
N GLY A 47 15.78 11.35 7.22
CA GLY A 47 16.13 10.94 8.58
C GLY A 47 15.57 9.58 9.00
N PHE A 48 14.62 9.00 8.26
CA PHE A 48 14.21 7.62 8.50
C PHE A 48 15.23 6.64 7.92
N THR A 49 15.60 5.65 8.71
CA THR A 49 16.48 4.56 8.24
C THR A 49 15.66 3.31 8.03
N ASP A 50 15.63 2.85 6.79
CA ASP A 50 14.97 1.60 6.41
C ASP A 50 15.47 0.45 7.30
N PRO A 51 14.60 -0.26 8.05
CA PRO A 51 15.01 -1.37 8.90
C PRO A 51 15.32 -2.66 8.11
N VAL A 52 14.90 -2.75 6.84
CA VAL A 52 15.14 -3.92 5.99
C VAL A 52 16.65 -4.02 5.68
N PRO A 53 17.26 -5.23 5.74
CA PRO A 53 18.68 -5.40 5.53
C PRO A 53 19.21 -4.85 4.20
N GLU A 54 18.45 -5.06 3.11
CA GLU A 54 18.79 -4.64 1.74
C GLU A 54 18.62 -3.13 1.52
N LYS A 55 17.89 -2.42 2.40
CA LYS A 55 17.56 -0.98 2.27
C LYS A 55 16.87 -0.67 0.94
N ASP A 56 15.97 -1.53 0.53
CA ASP A 56 15.30 -1.51 -0.77
C ASP A 56 13.77 -1.39 -0.68
N SER A 57 13.26 -0.93 0.47
CA SER A 57 11.80 -0.83 0.70
C SER A 57 11.12 0.29 -0.10
N ALA A 58 11.88 1.19 -0.75
CA ALA A 58 11.30 2.34 -1.43
C ALA A 58 12.13 2.82 -2.61
N MET A 59 11.48 3.53 -3.54
CA MET A 59 12.14 4.19 -4.66
C MET A 59 13.09 5.30 -4.16
N LYS A 60 14.17 5.52 -4.91
CA LYS A 60 15.10 6.60 -4.58
C LYS A 60 14.54 7.96 -4.96
N ARG A 61 14.72 8.98 -4.10
CA ARG A 61 14.26 10.36 -4.35
C ARG A 61 14.65 10.90 -5.72
N LYS A 62 15.86 10.61 -6.20
CA LYS A 62 16.37 11.04 -7.49
C LYS A 62 15.61 10.48 -8.70
N ASP A 63 14.88 9.39 -8.51
CA ASP A 63 14.19 8.67 -9.59
C ASP A 63 12.73 9.13 -9.75
N VAL A 64 12.19 9.88 -8.79
CA VAL A 64 10.79 10.37 -8.78
C VAL A 64 10.43 11.13 -10.05
N ALA A 65 11.28 12.07 -10.47
CA ALA A 65 11.00 12.87 -11.67
C ALA A 65 10.93 12.02 -12.95
N ALA A 66 11.80 11.01 -13.07
CA ALA A 66 11.79 10.08 -14.21
C ALA A 66 10.55 9.18 -14.19
N TYR A 67 10.18 8.66 -13.01
CA TYR A 67 8.95 7.90 -12.82
C TYR A 67 7.71 8.65 -13.26
N LEU A 68 7.52 9.89 -12.76
CA LEU A 68 6.37 10.71 -13.10
C LEU A 68 6.36 11.12 -14.58
N ALA A 69 7.52 11.42 -15.16
CA ALA A 69 7.65 11.76 -16.58
C ALA A 69 7.25 10.58 -17.50
N GLU A 70 7.70 9.38 -17.15
CA GLU A 70 7.31 8.16 -17.90
C GLU A 70 5.81 7.88 -17.77
N GLY A 71 5.23 8.03 -16.58
CA GLY A 71 3.79 7.93 -16.37
C GLY A 71 3.00 8.94 -17.21
N ALA A 72 3.44 10.19 -17.27
CA ALA A 72 2.82 11.22 -18.09
C ALA A 72 2.91 10.90 -19.61
N ARG A 73 4.04 10.34 -20.06
CA ARG A 73 4.21 9.86 -21.43
C ARG A 73 3.19 8.77 -21.75
N LEU A 74 3.10 7.75 -20.88
CA LEU A 74 2.19 6.62 -21.06
C LEU A 74 0.71 7.05 -21.00
N ARG A 75 0.36 7.96 -20.11
CA ARG A 75 -0.99 8.54 -20.04
C ARG A 75 -1.40 9.16 -21.38
N LYS A 76 -0.48 9.92 -22.01
CA LYS A 76 -0.73 10.54 -23.31
C LYS A 76 -0.83 9.50 -24.43
N GLU A 77 0.07 8.53 -24.45
CA GLU A 77 0.15 7.52 -25.51
C GLU A 77 -1.04 6.55 -25.50
N TYR A 78 -1.52 6.18 -24.31
CA TYR A 78 -2.64 5.25 -24.15
C TYR A 78 -4.00 5.93 -23.95
N ALA A 79 -4.08 7.26 -24.16
CA ALA A 79 -5.32 8.01 -24.06
C ALA A 79 -6.46 7.38 -24.88
N GLY A 80 -7.63 7.20 -24.27
CA GLY A 80 -8.79 6.54 -24.88
C GLY A 80 -8.76 4.99 -24.86
N ARG A 81 -7.63 4.37 -24.48
CA ARG A 81 -7.49 2.90 -24.33
C ARG A 81 -7.43 2.50 -22.86
N VAL A 82 -6.46 3.06 -22.14
CA VAL A 82 -6.26 2.91 -20.69
C VAL A 82 -6.01 4.30 -20.09
N ASP A 83 -6.75 4.67 -19.05
CA ASP A 83 -6.48 5.88 -18.26
C ASP A 83 -5.34 5.56 -17.28
N VAL A 84 -4.13 6.01 -17.63
CA VAL A 84 -2.92 5.82 -16.84
C VAL A 84 -2.77 6.97 -15.87
N ARG A 85 -2.63 6.65 -14.59
CA ARG A 85 -2.39 7.62 -13.51
C ARG A 85 -1.13 7.24 -12.76
N CYS A 86 -0.48 8.22 -12.14
CA CYS A 86 0.68 8.01 -11.27
C CYS A 86 0.44 8.70 -9.93
N GLY A 87 0.61 7.94 -8.88
CA GLY A 87 0.67 8.35 -7.50
C GLY A 87 1.83 7.63 -6.83
N PHE A 88 1.73 7.48 -5.53
CA PHE A 88 2.71 6.78 -4.71
C PHE A 88 1.99 5.85 -3.72
N GLU A 89 2.63 4.77 -3.34
CA GLU A 89 2.34 4.12 -2.09
C GLU A 89 3.18 4.80 -1.01
N VAL A 90 2.52 5.62 -0.20
CA VAL A 90 3.14 6.45 0.84
C VAL A 90 3.07 5.71 2.16
N ASP A 91 4.20 5.54 2.82
CA ASP A 91 4.21 4.98 4.16
C ASP A 91 3.82 6.02 5.22
N TYR A 92 2.87 5.65 6.07
CA TYR A 92 2.70 6.33 7.33
C TYR A 92 3.77 5.87 8.32
N ILE A 93 4.67 6.75 8.68
CA ILE A 93 5.75 6.50 9.63
C ILE A 93 5.61 7.48 10.80
N GLU A 94 5.26 6.96 11.98
CA GLU A 94 5.02 7.76 13.18
C GLU A 94 6.24 8.63 13.54
N GLY A 95 6.03 9.96 13.62
CA GLY A 95 7.08 10.93 13.94
C GLY A 95 7.86 11.44 12.73
N PHE A 96 7.44 11.05 11.51
CA PHE A 96 7.97 11.56 10.24
C PHE A 96 6.87 12.20 9.37
N GLU A 97 5.78 12.61 10.02
CA GLU A 97 4.62 13.18 9.32
C GLU A 97 4.97 14.47 8.57
N GLU A 98 5.83 15.33 9.15
CA GLU A 98 6.25 16.59 8.52
C GLU A 98 7.13 16.36 7.28
N GLU A 99 8.06 15.41 7.33
CA GLU A 99 8.93 15.04 6.21
C GLU A 99 8.13 14.45 5.06
N THR A 100 7.17 13.57 5.39
CA THR A 100 6.26 12.97 4.40
C THR A 100 5.36 14.04 3.79
N LEU A 101 4.83 14.98 4.59
CA LEU A 101 4.01 16.08 4.08
C LEU A 101 4.80 16.95 3.09
N ARG A 102 6.06 17.33 3.41
CA ARG A 102 6.94 18.08 2.48
C ARG A 102 7.11 17.36 1.14
N PHE A 103 7.24 16.02 1.17
CA PHE A 103 7.28 15.25 -0.08
C PHE A 103 5.97 15.35 -0.87
N LEU A 104 4.83 15.25 -0.21
CA LEU A 104 3.52 15.36 -0.87
C LEU A 104 3.27 16.78 -1.42
N GLU A 105 3.76 17.83 -0.74
CA GLU A 105 3.70 19.21 -1.20
C GLU A 105 4.49 19.45 -2.49
N GLU A 106 5.57 18.70 -2.73
CA GLU A 106 6.31 18.77 -4.00
C GLU A 106 5.57 18.11 -5.16
N TYR A 107 4.67 17.16 -4.89
CA TYR A 107 3.98 16.34 -5.89
C TYR A 107 2.47 16.24 -5.65
N PRO A 108 1.75 17.38 -5.54
CA PRO A 108 0.34 17.38 -5.11
C PRO A 108 -0.60 16.66 -6.09
N GLU A 109 -0.31 16.67 -7.40
CA GLU A 109 -1.09 15.93 -8.40
C GLU A 109 -0.94 14.41 -8.22
N ALA A 110 0.26 13.94 -7.91
CA ALA A 110 0.52 12.54 -7.63
C ALA A 110 -0.10 12.12 -6.28
N ALA A 111 -0.07 12.97 -5.26
CA ALA A 111 -0.71 12.72 -3.96
C ALA A 111 -2.19 12.37 -4.12
N ALA A 112 -2.91 13.02 -5.05
CA ALA A 112 -4.32 12.75 -5.34
C ALA A 112 -4.60 11.36 -5.93
N HIS A 113 -3.57 10.64 -6.38
CA HIS A 113 -3.65 9.27 -6.93
C HIS A 113 -2.91 8.26 -6.06
N SER A 114 -2.48 8.67 -4.87
CA SER A 114 -1.64 7.87 -3.96
C SER A 114 -2.46 7.01 -3.00
N ILE A 115 -1.77 6.04 -2.43
CA ILE A 115 -2.24 5.15 -1.36
C ILE A 115 -1.45 5.48 -0.10
N LEU A 116 -2.09 5.44 1.07
CA LEU A 116 -1.43 5.52 2.37
C LEU A 116 -1.38 4.13 3.00
N SER A 117 -0.19 3.62 3.21
CA SER A 117 0.06 2.28 3.74
C SER A 117 0.85 2.31 5.05
N VAL A 118 0.88 1.19 5.74
CA VAL A 118 1.70 0.99 6.94
C VAL A 118 2.53 -0.27 6.75
N HIS A 119 3.81 -0.10 6.45
CA HIS A 119 4.79 -1.19 6.40
C HIS A 119 5.71 -1.17 7.62
N PHE A 120 5.94 0.00 8.21
CA PHE A 120 6.88 0.18 9.30
C PHE A 120 6.18 0.53 10.61
N VAL A 121 6.54 -0.18 11.67
CA VAL A 121 6.02 0.07 13.02
C VAL A 121 7.15 0.35 14.01
N LYS A 122 6.89 1.24 14.95
CA LYS A 122 7.83 1.55 16.03
C LYS A 122 7.64 0.55 17.16
N THR A 123 8.70 -0.18 17.47
CA THR A 123 8.76 -1.15 18.57
C THR A 123 9.63 -0.61 19.70
N GLY A 124 9.72 -1.34 20.83
CA GLY A 124 10.62 -0.97 21.93
C GLY A 124 12.12 -1.01 21.57
N THR A 125 12.48 -1.72 20.50
CA THR A 125 13.86 -1.92 20.04
C THR A 125 14.17 -1.20 18.72
N GLY A 126 13.25 -0.36 18.22
CA GLY A 126 13.44 0.42 16.99
C GLY A 126 12.34 0.19 15.96
N TRP A 127 12.61 0.56 14.72
CA TRP A 127 11.69 0.37 13.61
C TRP A 127 11.71 -1.08 13.10
N PHE A 128 10.58 -1.55 12.64
CA PHE A 128 10.41 -2.89 12.12
C PHE A 128 9.50 -2.89 10.88
N CYS A 129 9.94 -3.55 9.79
CA CYS A 129 9.12 -3.80 8.61
C CYS A 129 8.29 -5.07 8.84
N ILE A 130 6.96 -4.93 8.90
CA ILE A 130 6.05 -5.99 9.33
C ILE A 130 5.87 -7.10 8.29
N ASP A 131 6.22 -6.85 7.06
CA ASP A 131 5.91 -7.73 5.94
C ASP A 131 7.14 -8.23 5.17
N TYR A 132 8.35 -7.93 5.67
CA TYR A 132 9.61 -8.34 5.04
C TYR A 132 9.71 -9.87 4.91
N SER A 133 9.71 -10.62 6.03
CA SER A 133 9.71 -12.08 6.00
C SER A 133 9.04 -12.68 7.24
N ALA A 134 8.53 -13.93 7.11
CA ALA A 134 7.94 -14.65 8.24
C ALA A 134 8.96 -14.93 9.35
N ASP A 135 10.21 -15.18 8.99
CA ASP A 135 11.28 -15.48 9.95
C ASP A 135 11.69 -14.23 10.71
N SER A 136 11.84 -13.07 10.02
CA SER A 136 12.07 -11.77 10.66
C SER A 136 10.91 -11.39 11.59
N PHE A 137 9.66 -11.68 11.18
CA PHE A 137 8.49 -11.43 12.01
C PHE A 137 8.50 -12.30 13.28
N ALA A 138 8.87 -13.60 13.15
CA ALA A 138 9.00 -14.52 14.28
C ALA A 138 10.09 -14.08 15.26
N GLU A 139 11.25 -13.67 14.74
CA GLU A 139 12.36 -13.14 15.54
C GLU A 139 11.93 -11.91 16.33
N LYS A 140 11.31 -10.95 15.65
CA LYS A 140 10.82 -9.73 16.28
C LYS A 140 9.75 -9.98 17.33
N ALA A 141 8.84 -10.92 17.08
CA ALA A 141 7.85 -11.37 18.04
C ALA A 141 8.51 -12.01 19.28
N GLY A 142 9.62 -12.75 19.09
CA GLY A 142 10.39 -13.35 20.17
C GLY A 142 11.07 -12.33 21.09
N GLU A 143 11.40 -11.12 20.60
CA GLU A 143 11.98 -10.04 21.41
C GLU A 143 10.98 -9.44 22.41
N SER A 144 9.67 -9.54 22.13
CA SER A 144 8.63 -8.94 22.98
C SER A 144 7.39 -9.82 23.07
N SER A 145 6.49 -9.73 22.10
CA SER A 145 5.38 -10.65 21.83
C SER A 145 4.71 -10.28 20.51
N VAL A 146 3.94 -11.23 19.95
CA VAL A 146 3.13 -11.01 18.74
C VAL A 146 2.09 -9.92 18.99
N GLU A 147 1.45 -9.92 20.16
CA GLU A 147 0.44 -8.92 20.55
C GLU A 147 0.99 -7.51 20.48
N LYS A 148 2.22 -7.28 20.95
CA LYS A 148 2.86 -5.94 20.89
C LYS A 148 3.15 -5.47 19.46
N LEU A 149 3.46 -6.38 18.53
CA LEU A 149 3.59 -6.02 17.11
C LEU A 149 2.23 -5.61 16.53
N TYR A 150 1.17 -6.39 16.84
CA TYR A 150 -0.19 -6.06 16.44
C TYR A 150 -0.67 -4.73 17.05
N GLU A 151 -0.39 -4.49 18.33
CA GLU A 151 -0.69 -3.20 18.97
C GLU A 151 0.04 -2.04 18.29
N ALA A 152 1.33 -2.22 17.95
CA ALA A 152 2.10 -1.19 17.25
C ALA A 152 1.53 -0.90 15.87
N TYR A 153 1.15 -1.96 15.13
CA TYR A 153 0.49 -1.81 13.83
C TYR A 153 -0.88 -1.13 13.95
N GLY A 154 -1.70 -1.58 14.90
CA GLY A 154 -3.02 -0.99 15.13
C GLY A 154 -2.95 0.50 15.46
N ARG A 155 -1.97 0.92 16.28
CA ARG A 155 -1.74 2.35 16.56
C ARG A 155 -1.34 3.14 15.31
N ALA A 156 -0.44 2.60 14.50
CA ALA A 156 -0.01 3.25 13.26
C ALA A 156 -1.17 3.37 12.26
N MET A 157 -1.94 2.29 12.08
CA MET A 157 -3.09 2.27 11.19
C MET A 157 -4.22 3.21 11.68
N ASP A 158 -4.47 3.29 12.99
CA ASP A 158 -5.43 4.25 13.55
C ASP A 158 -5.04 5.70 13.29
N LYS A 159 -3.74 6.01 13.37
CA LYS A 159 -3.21 7.34 13.03
C LYS A 159 -3.32 7.63 11.52
N ALA A 160 -2.95 6.66 10.68
CA ALA A 160 -3.10 6.76 9.23
C ALA A 160 -4.55 7.02 8.82
N ALA A 161 -5.51 6.31 9.42
CA ALA A 161 -6.94 6.51 9.19
C ALA A 161 -7.44 7.91 9.60
N GLY A 162 -6.67 8.65 10.38
CA GLY A 162 -6.95 10.02 10.82
C GLY A 162 -6.61 11.12 9.81
N ARG A 163 -6.14 10.81 8.59
CA ARG A 163 -5.67 11.75 7.56
C ARG A 163 -4.55 12.68 8.05
N PRO A 164 -3.39 12.12 8.42
CA PRO A 164 -2.30 12.88 9.05
C PRO A 164 -1.72 14.00 8.16
N PHE A 165 -1.96 13.98 6.85
CA PHE A 165 -1.41 14.93 5.88
C PHE A 165 -2.46 15.94 5.37
N GLY A 166 -3.60 16.08 6.04
CA GLY A 166 -4.63 17.06 5.71
C GLY A 166 -5.16 16.93 4.28
N GLU A 167 -5.12 18.03 3.50
CA GLU A 167 -5.63 18.07 2.12
C GLU A 167 -4.80 17.24 1.15
N LEU A 168 -3.50 17.08 1.41
CA LEU A 168 -2.59 16.26 0.59
C LEU A 168 -2.57 14.79 0.98
N ASN A 169 -3.39 14.40 1.94
CA ASN A 169 -3.47 13.00 2.36
C ASN A 169 -3.90 12.11 1.22
N PRO A 170 -3.16 11.00 0.93
CA PRO A 170 -3.58 10.01 -0.04
C PRO A 170 -5.04 9.59 0.17
N PRO A 171 -5.86 9.52 -0.91
CA PRO A 171 -7.29 9.24 -0.76
C PRO A 171 -7.62 7.77 -0.47
N VAL A 172 -6.67 6.88 -0.70
CA VAL A 172 -6.84 5.42 -0.55
C VAL A 172 -6.03 4.95 0.66
N LEU A 173 -6.63 4.12 1.51
CA LEU A 173 -5.95 3.45 2.61
C LEU A 173 -5.55 2.04 2.15
N GLY A 174 -4.24 1.77 2.11
CA GLY A 174 -3.64 0.55 1.56
C GLY A 174 -3.86 -0.65 2.46
N HIS A 175 -4.02 -1.82 1.86
CA HIS A 175 -4.07 -3.16 2.50
C HIS A 175 -4.14 -3.16 4.03
N ILE A 176 -5.22 -2.56 4.55
CA ILE A 176 -5.44 -2.13 5.94
C ILE A 176 -5.03 -3.16 7.02
N ASN A 177 -5.05 -4.46 6.71
CA ASN A 177 -4.72 -5.55 7.62
C ASN A 177 -3.47 -6.34 7.19
N LEU A 178 -2.48 -5.69 6.58
CA LEU A 178 -1.23 -6.31 6.12
C LEU A 178 -0.48 -7.07 7.22
N ILE A 179 -0.62 -6.66 8.48
CA ILE A 179 -0.06 -7.37 9.65
C ILE A 179 -0.45 -8.85 9.67
N HIS A 180 -1.53 -9.25 9.01
CA HIS A 180 -1.99 -10.63 8.91
C HIS A 180 -1.22 -11.47 7.86
N LYS A 181 -0.25 -10.88 7.12
CA LYS A 181 0.51 -11.55 6.04
C LYS A 181 1.08 -12.92 6.44
N PHE A 182 1.45 -13.09 7.70
CA PHE A 182 2.04 -14.32 8.23
C PHE A 182 1.15 -15.06 9.24
N ARG A 183 -0.14 -14.74 9.33
CA ARG A 183 -1.04 -15.21 10.40
C ARG A 183 -1.25 -16.73 10.48
N LYS A 184 -1.00 -17.48 9.39
CA LYS A 184 -1.04 -18.94 9.42
C LYS A 184 0.12 -19.54 10.20
N ARG A 185 1.25 -18.86 10.26
CA ARG A 185 2.44 -19.25 11.02
C ARG A 185 2.48 -18.58 12.39
N ILE A 186 2.19 -17.27 12.42
CA ILE A 186 2.38 -16.45 13.61
C ILE A 186 1.17 -15.52 13.76
N ARG A 187 0.44 -15.67 14.84
CA ARG A 187 -0.72 -14.85 15.18
C ARG A 187 -0.84 -14.68 16.68
N PRO A 188 -1.42 -13.58 17.16
CA PRO A 188 -1.70 -13.38 18.59
C PRO A 188 -2.80 -14.34 19.04
N GLU A 189 -2.81 -14.71 20.32
CA GLU A 189 -3.93 -15.47 20.92
C GLU A 189 -5.22 -14.64 20.87
N THR A 190 -5.11 -13.34 21.17
CA THR A 190 -6.20 -12.38 21.05
C THR A 190 -5.74 -11.22 20.20
N ASN A 191 -6.51 -10.88 19.16
CA ASN A 191 -6.19 -9.73 18.31
C ASN A 191 -6.46 -8.43 19.08
N PRO A 192 -5.42 -7.62 19.37
CA PRO A 192 -5.60 -6.40 20.16
C PRO A 192 -6.08 -5.19 19.35
N ILE A 193 -6.21 -5.33 18.02
CA ILE A 193 -6.53 -4.21 17.13
C ILE A 193 -8.04 -3.98 17.11
N ASN A 194 -8.47 -2.75 17.34
CA ASN A 194 -9.86 -2.33 17.14
C ASN A 194 -10.12 -2.00 15.67
N TRP A 195 -10.27 -3.03 14.84
CA TRP A 195 -10.51 -2.89 13.42
C TRP A 195 -11.77 -2.10 13.08
N THR A 196 -12.86 -2.32 13.83
CA THR A 196 -14.12 -1.59 13.64
C THR A 196 -13.91 -0.10 13.85
N GLY A 197 -13.24 0.31 14.91
CA GLY A 197 -12.93 1.72 15.16
C GLY A 197 -12.04 2.35 14.08
N ILE A 198 -11.08 1.59 13.52
CA ILE A 198 -10.24 2.05 12.41
C ILE A 198 -11.09 2.24 11.14
N LEU A 199 -11.99 1.30 10.82
CA LEU A 199 -12.88 1.41 9.66
C LEU A 199 -13.87 2.57 9.82
N GLU A 200 -14.44 2.78 11.00
CA GLU A 200 -15.30 3.93 11.32
C GLU A 200 -14.57 5.25 11.13
N LYS A 201 -13.32 5.33 11.61
CA LYS A 201 -12.47 6.51 11.44
C LYS A 201 -12.13 6.75 9.95
N ALA A 202 -11.78 5.72 9.20
CA ALA A 202 -11.54 5.81 7.76
C ALA A 202 -12.78 6.30 7.02
N ALA A 203 -13.97 5.79 7.36
CA ALA A 203 -15.24 6.23 6.79
C ALA A 203 -15.54 7.70 7.09
N ALA A 204 -15.38 8.11 8.35
CA ALA A 204 -15.60 9.50 8.77
C ALA A 204 -14.64 10.48 8.06
N ASN A 205 -13.45 10.03 7.70
CA ASN A 205 -12.44 10.81 6.98
C ASN A 205 -12.51 10.66 5.45
N GLY A 206 -13.51 9.94 4.91
CA GLY A 206 -13.78 9.85 3.48
C GLY A 206 -12.75 9.04 2.68
N TYR A 207 -12.08 8.10 3.30
CA TYR A 207 -11.18 7.19 2.59
C TYR A 207 -11.91 6.24 1.64
N VAL A 208 -11.17 5.81 0.64
CA VAL A 208 -11.43 4.58 -0.13
C VAL A 208 -10.49 3.50 0.41
N LEU A 209 -10.92 2.25 0.51
CA LEU A 209 -10.04 1.16 0.90
C LEU A 209 -9.44 0.49 -0.34
N ASP A 210 -8.15 0.19 -0.30
CA ASP A 210 -7.48 -0.68 -1.26
C ASP A 210 -7.97 -2.12 -1.07
N PHE A 211 -8.79 -2.60 -2.01
CA PHE A 211 -9.20 -4.00 -2.08
C PHE A 211 -8.13 -4.79 -2.84
N ASN A 212 -7.12 -5.19 -2.08
CA ASN A 212 -5.85 -5.72 -2.58
C ASN A 212 -5.89 -7.25 -2.72
N TYR A 213 -5.64 -7.71 -3.93
CA TYR A 213 -5.66 -9.13 -4.27
C TYR A 213 -4.32 -9.84 -4.03
N ALA A 214 -3.23 -9.13 -3.71
CA ALA A 214 -1.93 -9.77 -3.48
C ALA A 214 -1.97 -10.78 -2.34
N GLY A 215 -2.79 -10.53 -1.34
CA GLY A 215 -2.95 -11.41 -0.20
C GLY A 215 -3.35 -12.85 -0.56
N LEU A 216 -4.12 -13.03 -1.65
CA LEU A 216 -4.49 -14.37 -2.15
C LEU A 216 -3.27 -15.21 -2.56
N ARG A 217 -2.15 -14.55 -2.91
CA ARG A 217 -0.92 -15.20 -3.35
C ARG A 217 0.09 -15.41 -2.23
N LYS A 218 -0.17 -14.84 -1.04
CA LYS A 218 0.74 -15.00 0.11
C LYS A 218 0.47 -16.33 0.80
N PRO A 219 1.44 -17.25 0.85
CA PRO A 219 1.21 -18.63 1.33
C PRO A 219 0.74 -18.68 2.79
N ASP A 220 1.28 -17.78 3.62
CA ASP A 220 0.99 -17.72 5.04
C ASP A 220 -0.26 -16.86 5.37
N TYR A 221 -0.96 -16.32 4.33
CA TYR A 221 -2.19 -15.56 4.47
C TYR A 221 -3.35 -16.17 3.66
N GLY A 222 -3.42 -15.93 2.34
CA GLY A 222 -4.36 -16.59 1.43
C GLY A 222 -5.75 -15.97 1.35
N GLU A 223 -5.91 -14.72 1.76
CA GLU A 223 -7.13 -13.93 1.64
C GLU A 223 -6.83 -12.56 1.02
N THR A 224 -7.85 -11.76 0.72
CA THR A 224 -7.69 -10.37 0.28
C THR A 224 -7.36 -9.45 1.46
N TYR A 225 -6.79 -8.29 1.17
CA TYR A 225 -6.78 -7.16 2.09
C TYR A 225 -7.79 -6.12 1.59
N PRO A 226 -8.84 -5.74 2.35
CA PRO A 226 -9.28 -6.30 3.64
C PRO A 226 -9.83 -7.73 3.54
N GLU A 227 -9.92 -8.38 4.69
CA GLU A 227 -10.59 -9.67 4.85
C GLU A 227 -12.10 -9.57 4.57
N PRO A 228 -12.79 -10.68 4.21
CA PRO A 228 -14.21 -10.65 3.86
C PRO A 228 -15.13 -9.99 4.89
N TRP A 229 -14.89 -10.21 6.18
CA TRP A 229 -15.70 -9.58 7.22
C TRP A 229 -15.45 -8.07 7.33
N MET A 230 -14.20 -7.62 7.07
CA MET A 230 -13.86 -6.19 7.02
C MET A 230 -14.48 -5.51 5.80
N VAL A 231 -14.56 -6.23 4.67
CA VAL A 231 -15.27 -5.76 3.47
C VAL A 231 -16.75 -5.53 3.79
N ALA A 232 -17.41 -6.51 4.43
CA ALA A 232 -18.81 -6.36 4.82
C ALA A 232 -19.02 -5.17 5.78
N GLU A 233 -18.10 -4.97 6.72
CA GLU A 233 -18.17 -3.83 7.63
C GLU A 233 -17.90 -2.51 6.91
N ALA A 234 -16.95 -2.46 5.98
CA ALA A 234 -16.68 -1.29 5.15
C ALA A 234 -17.93 -0.90 4.32
N GLU A 235 -18.60 -1.87 3.71
CA GLU A 235 -19.86 -1.66 2.98
C GLU A 235 -20.95 -1.11 3.90
N ARG A 236 -21.10 -1.67 5.10
CA ARG A 236 -22.05 -1.17 6.12
C ARG A 236 -21.80 0.29 6.50
N LEU A 237 -20.52 0.69 6.54
CA LEU A 237 -20.07 2.04 6.85
C LEU A 237 -20.10 2.99 5.63
N GLY A 238 -20.41 2.48 4.43
CA GLY A 238 -20.43 3.26 3.20
C GLY A 238 -19.07 3.58 2.63
N LEU A 239 -18.00 2.88 3.08
CA LEU A 239 -16.67 2.97 2.50
C LEU A 239 -16.68 2.40 1.07
N LYS A 240 -16.02 3.11 0.17
CA LYS A 240 -15.78 2.60 -1.19
C LYS A 240 -14.56 1.69 -1.20
N LEU A 241 -14.56 0.74 -2.13
CA LEU A 241 -13.42 -0.14 -2.38
C LEU A 241 -12.83 0.20 -3.75
N GLN A 242 -11.51 0.24 -3.84
CA GLN A 242 -10.75 0.33 -5.09
C GLN A 242 -9.94 -0.97 -5.24
N THR A 243 -10.16 -1.68 -6.33
CA THR A 243 -9.39 -2.90 -6.59
C THR A 243 -7.93 -2.58 -6.88
N GLY A 244 -7.03 -3.38 -6.28
CA GLY A 244 -5.58 -3.32 -6.46
C GLY A 244 -4.99 -4.72 -6.62
N SER A 245 -4.12 -4.93 -7.61
CA SER A 245 -3.39 -6.19 -7.77
C SER A 245 -2.11 -6.26 -6.96
N ASP A 246 -1.56 -5.09 -6.62
CA ASP A 246 -0.25 -4.94 -5.99
C ASP A 246 0.82 -5.65 -6.83
N ALA A 247 0.74 -5.38 -8.14
CA ALA A 247 1.56 -6.05 -9.14
C ALA A 247 2.98 -5.47 -9.14
N HIS A 248 3.97 -6.34 -8.99
CA HIS A 248 5.40 -6.02 -9.13
C HIS A 248 5.98 -6.57 -10.45
N ALA A 249 5.12 -7.16 -11.28
CA ALA A 249 5.43 -7.66 -12.62
C ALA A 249 4.23 -7.46 -13.56
N PRO A 250 4.44 -7.25 -14.87
CA PRO A 250 3.34 -7.05 -15.83
C PRO A 250 2.29 -8.15 -15.84
N GLU A 251 2.67 -9.41 -15.67
CA GLU A 251 1.78 -10.57 -15.60
C GLU A 251 0.82 -10.54 -14.40
N ASP A 252 1.21 -9.86 -13.33
CA ASP A 252 0.42 -9.74 -12.10
C ASP A 252 -0.63 -8.62 -12.15
N VAL A 253 -0.56 -7.69 -13.11
CA VAL A 253 -1.58 -6.64 -13.31
C VAL A 253 -2.97 -7.27 -13.40
N GLY A 254 -3.91 -6.84 -12.54
CA GLY A 254 -5.27 -7.38 -12.47
C GLY A 254 -5.35 -8.86 -12.07
N ARG A 255 -4.32 -9.43 -11.46
CA ARG A 255 -4.34 -10.82 -11.02
C ARG A 255 -5.23 -10.98 -9.79
N GLY A 256 -6.10 -11.99 -9.86
CA GLY A 256 -7.10 -12.24 -8.80
C GLY A 256 -8.47 -11.64 -9.09
N TYR A 257 -8.60 -10.74 -10.07
CA TYR A 257 -9.90 -10.19 -10.45
C TYR A 257 -10.77 -11.27 -11.08
N THR A 258 -11.96 -11.48 -10.49
CA THR A 258 -13.00 -12.31 -11.11
C THR A 258 -13.87 -11.43 -12.00
N ARG A 259 -14.10 -11.87 -13.27
CA ARG A 259 -15.03 -11.23 -14.20
C ARG A 259 -16.47 -11.55 -13.85
#